data_524018b2ef51971bea913e4f03609eec
#
_entry.id   524018b2ef51971bea913e4f03609eec
#
_cell.length_a   1.000
_cell.length_b   1.000
_cell.length_c   1.000
_cell.angle_alpha   90.00
_cell.angle_beta   90.00
_cell.angle_gamma   90.00
#
_symmetry.space_group_name_H-M   'P 1'
#
loop_
_entity.id
_entity.type
_entity.pdbx_description
1 polymer ?
#
loop_
_entity_poly.entity_id
_entity_poly.type
_entity_poly.pdbx_seq_one_letter_code
_entity_poly.pdbx_strand_id
1 'polypeptide(L)'
;ERRYSYETVSDAQTLLPELLDFLQNDTSDGVKSYLQMESAYREFVYSYALTVPAEFRAQLGAVLDRCCESYGPANSLTKEQAQTAALAFLESCFDGSGDIALPLTDTADGTTYQYATVAALALRYYGIPARYVEGYTVKTAENEPTSVDANAAGAWVEVYQDGIGWLPLALTPGLEDLS
;
A
#
# COMPACT_ATOMS: atom_id res chain seq x y z
N GLU A 1 26.86 15.87 -5.82
CA GLU A 1 25.56 15.81 -6.48
C GLU A 1 25.37 14.42 -7.09
N ARG A 2 24.29 13.73 -6.74
CA ARG A 2 23.94 12.43 -7.33
C ARG A 2 22.83 12.66 -8.35
N ARG A 3 22.98 12.12 -9.55
CA ARG A 3 21.97 12.16 -10.60
C ARG A 3 21.45 10.74 -10.82
N TYR A 4 20.12 10.63 -10.93
CA TYR A 4 19.43 9.40 -11.28
C TYR A 4 18.57 9.70 -12.51
N SER A 5 18.44 8.75 -13.42
CA SER A 5 17.47 8.81 -14.50
C SER A 5 16.46 7.67 -14.31
N TYR A 6 15.19 7.96 -14.56
CA TYR A 6 14.10 7.01 -14.48
C TYR A 6 13.34 7.07 -15.79
N GLU A 7 12.91 5.91 -16.24
CA GLU A 7 11.84 5.82 -17.23
C GLU A 7 10.55 5.55 -16.48
N THR A 8 9.53 6.37 -16.71
CA THR A 8 8.21 6.21 -16.14
C THR A 8 7.22 5.87 -17.24
N VAL A 9 6.29 4.98 -16.93
CA VAL A 9 5.16 4.67 -17.80
C VAL A 9 3.99 5.50 -17.32
N SER A 10 3.47 6.35 -18.18
CA SER A 10 2.46 7.36 -17.84
C SER A 10 1.05 6.83 -17.64
N ASP A 11 0.79 5.54 -17.82
CA ASP A 11 -0.56 4.97 -17.76
C ASP A 11 -0.57 3.57 -17.13
N ALA A 12 -0.14 3.51 -15.86
CA ALA A 12 -0.06 2.26 -15.11
C ALA A 12 -1.44 1.58 -14.94
N GLN A 13 -2.53 2.34 -14.86
CA GLN A 13 -3.87 1.78 -14.70
C GLN A 13 -4.35 1.05 -15.96
N THR A 14 -4.02 1.57 -17.14
CA THR A 14 -4.34 0.91 -18.41
C THR A 14 -3.41 -0.28 -18.66
N LEU A 15 -2.12 -0.14 -18.35
CA LEU A 15 -1.13 -1.17 -18.62
C LEU A 15 -1.19 -2.37 -17.66
N LEU A 16 -1.67 -2.18 -16.45
CA LEU A 16 -1.73 -3.27 -15.47
C LEU A 16 -2.62 -4.44 -15.91
N PRO A 17 -3.86 -4.23 -16.43
CA PRO A 17 -4.68 -5.30 -16.96
C PRO A 17 -4.03 -6.01 -18.17
N GLU A 18 -3.41 -5.23 -19.08
CA GLU A 18 -2.72 -5.77 -20.25
C GLU A 18 -1.51 -6.64 -19.87
N LEU A 19 -0.74 -6.19 -18.87
CA LEU A 19 0.40 -6.94 -18.35
C LEU A 19 -0.05 -8.24 -17.66
N LEU A 20 -1.13 -8.21 -16.89
CA LEU A 20 -1.69 -9.41 -16.27
C LEU A 20 -2.18 -10.40 -17.31
N ASP A 21 -2.88 -9.95 -18.35
CA ASP A 21 -3.32 -10.78 -19.47
C ASP A 21 -2.13 -11.37 -20.23
N PHE A 22 -1.10 -10.57 -20.51
CA PHE A 22 0.15 -11.04 -21.11
C PHE A 22 0.81 -12.13 -20.28
N LEU A 23 0.99 -11.93 -18.97
CA LEU A 23 1.60 -12.92 -18.09
C LEU A 23 0.80 -14.23 -17.98
N GLN A 24 -0.52 -14.17 -18.15
CA GLN A 24 -1.38 -15.34 -18.13
C GLN A 24 -1.37 -16.13 -19.45
N ASN A 25 -1.19 -15.47 -20.58
CA ASN A 25 -1.35 -16.05 -21.90
C ASN A 25 -0.03 -16.34 -22.63
N ASP A 26 1.07 -15.65 -22.28
CA ASP A 26 2.38 -15.88 -22.89
C ASP A 26 3.05 -17.12 -22.30
N THR A 27 3.48 -18.02 -23.19
CA THR A 27 4.13 -19.30 -22.84
C THR A 27 5.64 -19.31 -23.10
N SER A 28 6.24 -18.17 -23.36
CA SER A 28 7.68 -18.03 -23.57
C SER A 28 8.49 -18.46 -22.34
N ASP A 29 9.72 -18.90 -22.56
CA ASP A 29 10.61 -19.32 -21.49
C ASP A 29 10.97 -18.14 -20.54
N GLY A 30 10.96 -16.92 -21.06
CA GLY A 30 11.14 -15.70 -20.27
C GLY A 30 10.02 -15.49 -19.26
N VAL A 31 8.76 -15.58 -19.70
CA VAL A 31 7.59 -15.45 -18.84
C VAL A 31 7.53 -16.60 -17.83
N LYS A 32 7.79 -17.84 -18.24
CA LYS A 32 7.85 -18.97 -17.30
C LYS A 32 8.89 -18.78 -16.21
N SER A 33 10.11 -18.34 -16.58
CA SER A 33 11.17 -18.06 -15.61
C SER A 33 10.79 -16.93 -14.66
N TYR A 34 10.17 -15.86 -15.17
CA TYR A 34 9.67 -14.77 -14.36
C TYR A 34 8.63 -15.24 -13.35
N LEU A 35 7.60 -15.96 -13.79
CA LEU A 35 6.52 -16.47 -12.93
C LEU A 35 7.04 -17.44 -11.87
N GLN A 36 8.06 -18.23 -12.17
CA GLN A 36 8.70 -19.11 -11.19
C GLN A 36 9.42 -18.29 -10.09
N MET A 37 10.18 -17.26 -10.46
CA MET A 37 10.85 -16.39 -9.50
C MET A 37 9.84 -15.57 -8.70
N GLU A 38 8.81 -15.03 -9.36
CA GLU A 38 7.72 -14.29 -8.72
C GLU A 38 6.98 -15.16 -7.71
N SER A 39 6.67 -16.40 -8.05
CA SER A 39 6.00 -17.34 -7.13
C SER A 39 6.80 -17.56 -5.85
N ALA A 40 8.11 -17.75 -5.94
CA ALA A 40 8.97 -17.89 -4.77
C ALA A 40 9.03 -16.58 -3.94
N TYR A 41 9.11 -15.43 -4.63
CA TYR A 41 9.07 -14.13 -3.95
C TYR A 41 7.72 -13.86 -3.29
N ARG A 42 6.61 -14.22 -3.94
CA ARG A 42 5.26 -14.10 -3.41
C ARG A 42 5.08 -14.93 -2.13
N GLU A 43 5.59 -16.16 -2.06
CA GLU A 43 5.57 -16.96 -0.82
C GLU A 43 6.28 -16.22 0.32
N PHE A 44 7.44 -15.62 0.04
CA PHE A 44 8.13 -14.78 1.02
C PHE A 44 7.29 -13.58 1.44
N VAL A 45 6.70 -12.85 0.47
CA VAL A 45 5.84 -11.67 0.75
C VAL A 45 4.67 -12.04 1.65
N TYR A 46 3.94 -13.10 1.35
CA TYR A 46 2.80 -13.56 2.15
C TYR A 46 3.21 -14.05 3.55
N SER A 47 4.42 -14.57 3.70
CA SER A 47 4.92 -14.96 5.02
C SER A 47 5.31 -13.77 5.91
N TYR A 48 5.76 -12.68 5.32
CA TYR A 48 6.30 -11.51 6.02
C TYR A 48 5.32 -10.33 6.08
N ALA A 49 4.72 -9.96 4.94
CA ALA A 49 3.96 -8.72 4.80
C ALA A 49 2.50 -8.82 5.27
N LEU A 50 2.11 -9.91 5.91
CA LEU A 50 0.84 -10.10 6.62
C LEU A 50 0.99 -10.05 8.15
N THR A 51 2.21 -9.84 8.65
CA THR A 51 2.44 -9.82 10.10
C THR A 51 1.84 -8.57 10.71
N VAL A 52 0.98 -8.77 11.72
CA VAL A 52 0.37 -7.71 12.54
C VAL A 52 0.80 -7.92 13.99
N PRO A 53 1.40 -6.90 14.65
CA PRO A 53 1.78 -6.98 16.06
C PRO A 53 0.58 -7.35 16.96
N ALA A 54 0.84 -8.18 17.97
CA ALA A 54 -0.21 -8.66 18.86
C ALA A 54 -0.89 -7.50 19.63
N GLU A 55 -0.11 -6.50 20.03
CA GLU A 55 -0.60 -5.31 20.73
C GLU A 55 -1.54 -4.50 19.83
N PHE A 56 -1.21 -4.29 18.56
CA PHE A 56 -2.06 -3.61 17.58
C PHE A 56 -3.39 -4.36 17.41
N ARG A 57 -3.32 -5.68 17.26
CA ARG A 57 -4.53 -6.52 17.13
C ARG A 57 -5.38 -6.49 18.40
N ALA A 58 -4.78 -6.52 19.58
CA ALA A 58 -5.50 -6.50 20.85
C ALA A 58 -6.20 -5.16 21.10
N GLN A 59 -5.58 -4.04 20.70
CA GLN A 59 -6.10 -2.70 20.93
C GLN A 59 -7.13 -2.27 19.86
N LEU A 60 -6.88 -2.59 18.59
CA LEU A 60 -7.61 -2.04 17.46
C LEU A 60 -8.45 -3.06 16.69
N GLY A 61 -8.33 -4.36 17.00
CA GLY A 61 -9.05 -5.42 16.30
C GLY A 61 -10.55 -5.20 16.27
N ALA A 62 -11.16 -4.82 17.40
CA ALA A 62 -12.60 -4.58 17.45
C ALA A 62 -13.08 -3.39 16.59
N VAL A 63 -12.21 -2.40 16.38
CA VAL A 63 -12.51 -1.27 15.50
C VAL A 63 -12.37 -1.68 14.04
N LEU A 64 -11.28 -2.37 13.72
CA LEU A 64 -11.05 -2.92 12.39
C LEU A 64 -12.20 -3.86 11.97
N ASP A 65 -12.67 -4.73 12.87
CA ASP A 65 -13.80 -5.61 12.61
C ASP A 65 -15.10 -4.83 12.30
N ARG A 66 -15.35 -3.72 13.01
CA ARG A 66 -16.49 -2.84 12.71
C ARG A 66 -16.38 -2.19 11.35
N CYS A 67 -15.18 -1.75 10.96
CA CYS A 67 -14.96 -1.10 9.66
C CYS A 67 -15.22 -2.03 8.47
N CYS A 68 -15.12 -3.36 8.65
CA CYS A 68 -15.41 -4.34 7.60
C CYS A 68 -16.73 -5.09 7.78
N GLU A 69 -17.51 -4.81 8.83
CA GLU A 69 -18.72 -5.59 9.20
C GLU A 69 -19.71 -5.76 8.04
N SER A 70 -19.89 -4.73 7.20
CA SER A 70 -20.77 -4.77 6.04
C SER A 70 -20.31 -5.73 4.93
N TYR A 71 -19.03 -6.09 4.91
CA TYR A 71 -18.43 -6.95 3.90
C TYR A 71 -18.23 -8.39 4.37
N GLY A 72 -18.22 -8.62 5.69
CA GLY A 72 -17.99 -9.92 6.32
C GLY A 72 -16.75 -9.95 7.20
N PRO A 73 -16.30 -11.15 7.62
CA PRO A 73 -15.15 -11.28 8.51
C PRO A 73 -13.86 -10.81 7.83
N ALA A 74 -12.97 -10.18 8.60
CA ALA A 74 -11.73 -9.53 8.14
C ALA A 74 -10.85 -10.40 7.22
N ASN A 75 -10.86 -11.71 7.40
CA ASN A 75 -10.04 -12.65 6.63
C ASN A 75 -10.69 -13.16 5.33
N SER A 76 -11.86 -12.64 4.95
CA SER A 76 -12.62 -13.04 3.75
C SER A 76 -12.90 -11.91 2.78
N LEU A 77 -12.30 -10.74 3.00
CA LEU A 77 -12.53 -9.56 2.16
C LEU A 77 -11.83 -9.69 0.81
N THR A 78 -12.45 -9.14 -0.22
CA THR A 78 -11.72 -8.87 -1.48
C THR A 78 -10.71 -7.74 -1.25
N LYS A 79 -9.78 -7.55 -2.19
CA LYS A 79 -8.77 -6.49 -2.11
C LYS A 79 -9.43 -5.10 -2.03
N GLU A 80 -10.45 -4.85 -2.83
CA GLU A 80 -11.21 -3.59 -2.86
C GLU A 80 -11.97 -3.36 -1.55
N GLN A 81 -12.60 -4.40 -1.00
CA GLN A 81 -13.28 -4.32 0.29
C GLN A 81 -12.31 -4.04 1.43
N ALA A 82 -11.15 -4.70 1.43
CA ALA A 82 -10.10 -4.48 2.41
C ALA A 82 -9.53 -3.05 2.34
N GLN A 83 -9.34 -2.50 1.14
CA GLN A 83 -8.91 -1.12 0.94
C GLN A 83 -9.95 -0.12 1.48
N THR A 84 -11.24 -0.33 1.15
CA THR A 84 -12.33 0.51 1.65
C THR A 84 -12.44 0.46 3.17
N ALA A 85 -12.33 -0.72 3.77
CA ALA A 85 -12.34 -0.89 5.22
C ALA A 85 -11.12 -0.25 5.89
N ALA A 86 -9.94 -0.33 5.27
CA ALA A 86 -8.73 0.33 5.76
C ALA A 86 -8.85 1.85 5.70
N LEU A 87 -9.45 2.40 4.64
CA LEU A 87 -9.71 3.84 4.53
C LEU A 87 -10.68 4.31 5.63
N ALA A 88 -11.80 3.62 5.82
CA ALA A 88 -12.76 3.92 6.88
C ALA A 88 -12.11 3.85 8.29
N PHE A 89 -11.20 2.90 8.49
CA PHE A 89 -10.44 2.80 9.72
C PHE A 89 -9.50 4.01 9.90
N LEU A 90 -8.76 4.41 8.85
CA LEU A 90 -7.89 5.59 8.89
C LEU A 90 -8.67 6.86 9.19
N GLU A 91 -9.81 7.07 8.54
CA GLU A 91 -10.70 8.20 8.81
C GLU A 91 -11.11 8.23 10.29
N SER A 92 -11.50 7.09 10.86
CA SER A 92 -11.88 7.00 12.28
C SER A 92 -10.71 7.27 13.23
N CYS A 93 -9.47 7.07 12.80
CA CYS A 93 -8.27 7.31 13.60
C CYS A 93 -7.83 8.79 13.60
N PHE A 94 -8.02 9.50 12.49
CA PHE A 94 -7.39 10.80 12.24
C PHE A 94 -8.38 11.96 12.08
N ASP A 95 -9.68 11.73 12.04
CA ASP A 95 -10.70 12.80 11.95
C ASP A 95 -11.03 13.47 13.29
N GLY A 96 -10.41 13.02 14.38
CA GLY A 96 -10.66 13.52 15.73
C GLY A 96 -12.01 13.13 16.34
N SER A 97 -12.84 12.37 15.61
CA SER A 97 -14.17 11.95 16.06
C SER A 97 -14.17 10.59 16.78
N GLY A 98 -13.07 9.87 16.74
CA GLY A 98 -12.98 8.52 17.28
C GLY A 98 -12.41 8.48 18.71
N ASP A 99 -13.01 7.67 19.58
CA ASP A 99 -12.49 7.27 20.89
C ASP A 99 -11.18 6.44 20.81
N ILE A 100 -10.48 6.49 19.66
CA ILE A 100 -9.29 5.70 19.41
C ILE A 100 -8.07 6.57 19.72
N ALA A 101 -7.63 6.51 20.97
CA ALA A 101 -6.27 6.89 21.32
C ALA A 101 -5.33 5.85 20.70
N LEU A 102 -4.84 6.09 19.46
CA LEU A 102 -3.77 5.31 18.91
C LEU A 102 -2.51 5.55 19.74
N PRO A 103 -1.85 4.50 20.26
CA PRO A 103 -0.59 4.66 20.98
C PRO A 103 0.54 5.20 20.11
N LEU A 104 0.28 5.39 18.82
CA LEU A 104 1.22 5.88 17.80
C LEU A 104 1.04 7.37 17.46
N THR A 105 -0.02 8.03 17.96
CA THR A 105 -0.31 9.43 17.60
C THR A 105 -0.66 10.24 18.83
N ASP A 106 0.17 11.22 19.18
CA ASP A 106 -0.15 12.24 20.20
C ASP A 106 -1.03 13.37 19.65
N THR A 107 -1.37 13.36 18.36
CA THR A 107 -2.10 14.45 17.69
C THR A 107 -3.13 13.91 16.70
N ALA A 108 -4.29 14.56 16.61
CA ALA A 108 -5.33 14.29 15.62
C ALA A 108 -4.86 14.56 14.17
N ASP A 109 -3.84 15.39 13.99
CA ASP A 109 -3.24 15.71 12.71
C ASP A 109 -2.07 14.75 12.45
N GLY A 110 -2.40 13.53 11.95
CA GLY A 110 -1.40 12.53 11.61
C GLY A 110 -0.45 13.00 10.51
N THR A 111 0.83 12.64 10.62
CA THR A 111 1.82 12.81 9.55
C THR A 111 1.66 11.71 8.51
N THR A 112 2.22 11.91 7.30
CA THR A 112 2.25 10.87 6.26
C THR A 112 2.85 9.55 6.78
N TYR A 113 3.84 9.63 7.67
CA TYR A 113 4.49 8.48 8.31
C TYR A 113 3.51 7.69 9.20
N GLN A 114 2.69 8.38 9.98
CA GLN A 114 1.68 7.76 10.84
C GLN A 114 0.58 7.12 10.01
N TYR A 115 0.05 7.83 9.00
CA TYR A 115 -0.95 7.29 8.08
C TYR A 115 -0.44 6.03 7.38
N ALA A 116 0.74 6.06 6.78
CA ALA A 116 1.31 4.93 6.07
C ALA A 116 1.56 3.72 6.99
N THR A 117 2.01 3.96 8.23
CA THR A 117 2.20 2.90 9.23
C THR A 117 0.88 2.21 9.57
N VAL A 118 -0.13 3.00 9.92
CA VAL A 118 -1.45 2.49 10.33
C VAL A 118 -2.16 1.83 9.15
N ALA A 119 -2.07 2.40 7.95
CA ALA A 119 -2.61 1.83 6.72
C ALA A 119 -2.00 0.46 6.41
N ALA A 120 -0.68 0.33 6.50
CA ALA A 120 -0.02 -0.95 6.27
C ALA A 120 -0.48 -2.02 7.27
N LEU A 121 -0.64 -1.67 8.55
CA LEU A 121 -1.11 -2.60 9.58
C LEU A 121 -2.59 -2.98 9.40
N ALA A 122 -3.45 -2.04 9.02
CA ALA A 122 -4.86 -2.30 8.74
C ALA A 122 -5.03 -3.25 7.52
N LEU A 123 -4.32 -2.99 6.43
CA LEU A 123 -4.34 -3.86 5.25
C LEU A 123 -3.85 -5.28 5.58
N ARG A 124 -2.77 -5.41 6.36
CA ARG A 124 -2.29 -6.71 6.84
C ARG A 124 -3.32 -7.43 7.72
N TYR A 125 -4.05 -6.67 8.55
CA TYR A 125 -5.13 -7.22 9.36
C TYR A 125 -6.23 -7.85 8.50
N TYR A 126 -6.55 -7.20 7.37
CA TYR A 126 -7.52 -7.69 6.38
C TYR A 126 -6.96 -8.73 5.40
N GLY A 127 -5.73 -9.19 5.59
CA GLY A 127 -5.13 -10.24 4.78
C GLY A 127 -4.51 -9.75 3.47
N ILE A 128 -4.32 -8.44 3.31
CA ILE A 128 -3.65 -7.86 2.14
C ILE A 128 -2.16 -7.63 2.47
N PRO A 129 -1.23 -8.28 1.73
CA PRO A 129 0.19 -8.02 1.92
C PRO A 129 0.51 -6.56 1.64
N ALA A 130 0.98 -5.86 2.67
CA ALA A 130 1.25 -4.43 2.61
C ALA A 130 2.60 -4.09 3.25
N ARG A 131 3.26 -3.05 2.75
CA ARG A 131 4.49 -2.52 3.32
C ARG A 131 4.45 -1.01 3.43
N TYR A 132 5.10 -0.52 4.46
CA TYR A 132 5.42 0.88 4.67
C TYR A 132 6.66 1.23 3.84
N VAL A 133 6.64 2.38 3.19
CA VAL A 133 7.73 2.88 2.35
C VAL A 133 8.00 4.35 2.69
N GLU A 134 9.27 4.71 2.78
CA GLU A 134 9.72 6.11 2.89
C GLU A 134 10.43 6.53 1.61
N GLY A 135 10.25 7.78 1.20
CA GLY A 135 10.91 8.32 0.02
C GLY A 135 10.57 9.78 -0.24
N TYR A 136 10.70 10.18 -1.50
CA TYR A 136 10.42 11.53 -1.95
C TYR A 136 9.38 11.51 -3.05
N THR A 137 8.36 12.34 -2.93
CA THR A 137 7.35 12.56 -3.97
C THR A 137 7.72 13.81 -4.75
N VAL A 138 8.02 13.67 -6.05
CA VAL A 138 8.39 14.78 -6.91
C VAL A 138 7.59 14.76 -8.20
N LYS A 139 7.13 15.94 -8.63
CA LYS A 139 6.56 16.10 -9.98
C LYS A 139 7.70 16.36 -10.94
N THR A 140 7.82 15.53 -11.95
CA THR A 140 8.85 15.64 -12.99
C THR A 140 8.21 16.06 -14.31
N ALA A 141 8.96 16.82 -15.12
CA ALA A 141 8.64 17.05 -16.53
C ALA A 141 9.50 16.16 -17.42
N GLU A 142 8.96 15.80 -18.58
CA GLU A 142 9.66 14.95 -19.53
C GLU A 142 10.98 15.61 -19.98
N ASN A 143 12.08 14.86 -19.91
CA ASN A 143 13.43 15.28 -20.29
C ASN A 143 13.99 16.50 -19.55
N GLU A 144 13.41 16.88 -18.41
CA GLU A 144 13.91 17.98 -17.57
C GLU A 144 14.48 17.46 -16.24
N PRO A 145 15.65 17.98 -15.81
CA PRO A 145 16.19 17.65 -14.49
C PRO A 145 15.33 18.30 -13.40
N THR A 146 14.87 17.50 -12.45
CA THR A 146 14.10 17.96 -11.29
C THR A 146 14.95 17.89 -10.03
N SER A 147 15.00 18.99 -9.26
CA SER A 147 15.61 18.98 -7.93
C SER A 147 14.65 18.40 -6.91
N VAL A 148 15.14 17.48 -6.10
CA VAL A 148 14.37 16.90 -4.98
C VAL A 148 14.62 17.76 -3.74
N ASP A 149 13.56 18.42 -3.25
CA ASP A 149 13.60 19.17 -1.99
C ASP A 149 13.48 18.21 -0.80
N ALA A 150 14.14 18.52 0.32
CA ALA A 150 14.04 17.73 1.54
C ALA A 150 12.59 17.69 2.09
N ASN A 151 11.81 18.74 1.84
CA ASN A 151 10.39 18.81 2.26
C ASN A 151 9.47 17.90 1.43
N ALA A 152 9.96 17.35 0.30
CA ALA A 152 9.25 16.35 -0.48
C ALA A 152 9.36 14.93 0.11
N ALA A 153 10.08 14.78 1.23
CA ALA A 153 10.15 13.51 1.95
C ALA A 153 8.81 13.17 2.59
N GLY A 154 8.45 11.90 2.51
CA GLY A 154 7.19 11.39 3.08
C GLY A 154 7.18 9.88 3.15
N ALA A 155 6.05 9.33 3.54
CA ALA A 155 5.82 7.90 3.57
C ALA A 155 4.48 7.55 2.92
N TRP A 156 4.40 6.35 2.36
CA TRP A 156 3.19 5.78 1.78
C TRP A 156 3.12 4.29 2.03
N VAL A 157 2.00 3.70 1.67
CA VAL A 157 1.79 2.26 1.73
C VAL A 157 1.84 1.68 0.32
N GLU A 158 2.44 0.50 0.21
CA GLU A 158 2.36 -0.31 -1.01
C GLU A 158 1.71 -1.65 -0.69
N VAL A 159 0.91 -2.14 -1.64
CA VAL A 159 0.28 -3.45 -1.59
C VAL A 159 0.88 -4.36 -2.65
N TYR A 160 0.98 -5.65 -2.33
CA TYR A 160 1.49 -6.62 -3.29
C TYR A 160 0.37 -7.06 -4.24
N GLN A 161 0.67 -6.99 -5.53
CA GLN A 161 -0.16 -7.52 -6.60
C GLN A 161 0.53 -8.76 -7.16
N ASP A 162 -0.11 -9.92 -7.03
CA ASP A 162 0.39 -11.18 -7.55
C ASP A 162 0.72 -11.08 -9.03
N GLY A 163 1.89 -11.58 -9.40
CA GLY A 163 2.40 -11.51 -10.76
C GLY A 163 3.05 -10.17 -11.15
N ILE A 164 2.83 -9.09 -10.41
CA ILE A 164 3.31 -7.74 -10.76
C ILE A 164 4.36 -7.25 -9.75
N GLY A 165 4.06 -7.36 -8.45
CA GLY A 165 4.91 -6.84 -7.39
C GLY A 165 4.23 -5.79 -6.54
N TRP A 166 5.00 -4.86 -6.00
CA TRP A 166 4.53 -3.81 -5.11
C TRP A 166 3.98 -2.61 -5.87
N LEU A 167 2.77 -2.21 -5.55
CA LEU A 167 2.09 -1.04 -6.12
C LEU A 167 1.76 -0.04 -5.02
N PRO A 168 2.02 1.26 -5.22
CA PRO A 168 1.60 2.29 -4.29
C PRO A 168 0.08 2.33 -4.17
N LEU A 169 -0.42 2.62 -2.96
CA LEU A 169 -1.84 2.77 -2.69
C LEU A 169 -2.07 4.13 -2.04
N ALA A 170 -2.91 4.96 -2.65
CA ALA A 170 -3.26 6.29 -2.18
C ALA A 170 -4.21 6.24 -0.98
N LEU A 171 -3.69 5.87 0.19
CA LEU A 171 -4.40 5.93 1.48
C LEU A 171 -3.87 7.04 2.39
N THR A 172 -2.97 7.88 1.89
CA THR A 172 -2.30 8.92 2.66
C THR A 172 -2.63 10.28 2.04
N PRO A 173 -3.05 11.29 2.82
CA PRO A 173 -3.31 12.63 2.29
C PRO A 173 -2.11 13.19 1.52
N GLY A 174 -2.38 13.79 0.36
CA GLY A 174 -1.37 14.38 -0.51
C GLY A 174 -0.68 13.41 -1.48
N LEU A 175 -1.12 12.14 -1.53
CA LEU A 175 -0.62 11.11 -2.46
C LEU A 175 -1.65 10.67 -3.50
N GLU A 176 -2.75 11.40 -3.64
CA GLU A 176 -3.83 11.11 -4.58
C GLU A 176 -3.34 11.10 -6.05
N ASP A 177 -2.23 11.78 -6.34
CA ASP A 177 -1.62 11.85 -7.67
C ASP A 177 -0.72 10.63 -8.00
N LEU A 178 -0.58 9.65 -7.09
CA LEU A 178 0.25 8.45 -7.31
C LEU A 178 -0.55 7.21 -7.73
N SER A 179 -1.86 7.34 -7.88
CA SER A 179 -2.77 6.24 -8.26
C SER A 179 -3.08 6.24 -9.75
#